data_61cbe6735cbfa4536690fd086f2ae14c
#
_entry.id   61cbe6735cbfa4536690fd086f2ae14c
#
_cell.length_a   1.000
_cell.length_b   1.000
_cell.length_c   1.000
_cell.angle_alpha   90.00
_cell.angle_beta   90.00
_cell.angle_gamma   90.00
#
_symmetry.space_group_name_H-M   'P 1'
#
loop_
_entity.id
_entity.type
_entity.pdbx_description
1 polymer ?
#
loop_
_entity_poly.entity_id
_entity_poly.type
_entity_poly.pdbx_seq_one_letter_code
_entity_poly.pdbx_strand_id
1 'polypeptide(L)'
;MNFKKLSSFLTIAILSLVGFKTYAAEVHGVFCGGELRPNYVEIADKYMEDNPGVTVTLEAVPWGTCQDKVINLAIAGDPVAFSYVGSRTLKGLAEN
;
A
#
# COMPACT_ATOMS: atom_id res chain seq x y z
N MET A 1 -20.35 45.75 12.47
CA MET A 1 -19.56 45.19 12.57
C MET A 1 -19.20 43.82 11.90
N ASN A 2 -18.40 43.08 12.31
CA ASN A 2 -17.49 42.12 11.71
C ASN A 2 -18.00 40.69 11.51
N PHE A 3 -19.27 40.43 11.65
CA PHE A 3 -19.85 39.10 11.44
C PHE A 3 -19.67 38.55 10.01
N LYS A 4 -19.77 39.45 9.02
CA LYS A 4 -19.54 39.06 7.61
C LYS A 4 -18.10 38.66 7.31
N LYS A 5 -17.13 39.28 7.97
CA LYS A 5 -15.71 38.93 7.82
C LYS A 5 -15.36 37.62 8.51
N LEU A 6 -15.95 37.32 9.65
CA LEU A 6 -15.77 36.07 10.36
C LEU A 6 -16.37 34.90 9.60
N SER A 7 -17.56 35.06 9.01
CA SER A 7 -18.21 34.07 8.16
C SER A 7 -17.37 33.73 6.94
N SER A 8 -16.76 34.71 6.30
CA SER A 8 -15.89 34.48 5.14
C SER A 8 -14.63 33.69 5.50
N PHE A 9 -14.05 33.98 6.66
CA PHE A 9 -12.89 33.25 7.17
C PHE A 9 -13.21 31.76 7.45
N LEU A 10 -14.34 31.51 8.09
CA LEU A 10 -14.81 30.15 8.36
C LEU A 10 -15.07 29.35 7.07
N THR A 11 -15.65 29.99 6.08
CA THR A 11 -15.93 29.35 4.78
C THR A 11 -14.65 28.97 4.05
N ILE A 12 -13.63 29.82 4.07
CA ILE A 12 -12.32 29.54 3.45
C ILE A 12 -11.62 28.39 4.18
N ALA A 13 -11.67 28.34 5.50
CA ALA A 13 -11.06 27.28 6.29
C ALA A 13 -11.71 25.92 6.01
N ILE A 14 -13.03 25.85 5.87
CA ILE A 14 -13.77 24.63 5.52
C ILE A 14 -13.43 24.16 4.12
N LEU A 15 -13.33 25.05 3.15
CA LEU A 15 -12.92 24.73 1.78
C LEU A 15 -11.48 24.20 1.71
N SER A 16 -10.57 24.76 2.50
CA SER A 16 -9.19 24.26 2.59
C SER A 16 -9.13 22.86 3.16
N LEU A 17 -9.91 22.54 4.19
CA LEU A 17 -9.99 21.18 4.76
C LEU A 17 -10.58 20.16 3.80
N VAL A 18 -11.58 20.54 2.99
CA VAL A 18 -12.19 19.66 1.98
C VAL A 18 -11.26 19.44 0.80
N GLY A 19 -10.41 20.41 0.44
CA GLY A 19 -9.43 20.33 -0.64
C GLY A 19 -8.26 19.40 -0.35
N PHE A 20 -8.01 19.04 0.91
CA PHE A 20 -6.90 18.18 1.33
C PHE A 20 -7.37 16.76 1.69
N LYS A 21 -8.13 16.12 0.81
CA LYS A 21 -8.38 14.69 0.97
C LYS A 21 -7.14 13.91 0.57
N THR A 22 -6.31 13.57 1.55
CA THR A 22 -5.24 12.60 1.37
C THR A 22 -5.85 11.21 1.38
N TYR A 23 -5.75 10.50 0.27
CA TYR A 23 -6.09 9.09 0.22
C TYR A 23 -4.93 8.31 0.83
N ALA A 24 -5.14 7.71 2.01
CA ALA A 24 -4.21 6.74 2.55
C ALA A 24 -4.41 5.43 1.79
N ALA A 25 -3.40 5.02 1.04
CA ALA A 25 -3.38 3.74 0.34
C ALA A 25 -2.26 2.87 0.89
N GLU A 26 -2.55 1.60 1.14
CA GLU A 26 -1.57 0.62 1.55
C GLU A 26 -1.32 -0.36 0.42
N VAL A 27 -0.05 -0.58 0.11
CA VAL A 27 0.40 -1.53 -0.90
C VAL A 27 1.28 -2.58 -0.22
N HIS A 28 0.87 -3.83 -0.29
CA HIS A 28 1.60 -4.94 0.32
C HIS A 28 2.19 -5.82 -0.77
N GLY A 29 3.51 -5.94 -0.79
CA GLY A 29 4.26 -6.80 -1.71
C GLY A 29 4.92 -7.96 -0.97
N VAL A 30 4.72 -9.18 -1.46
CA VAL A 30 5.31 -10.38 -0.89
C VAL A 30 6.29 -10.99 -1.89
N PHE A 31 7.53 -11.16 -1.45
CA PHE A 31 8.59 -11.74 -2.27
C PHE A 31 8.97 -13.12 -1.73
N CYS A 32 8.81 -14.13 -2.58
CA CYS A 32 9.28 -15.47 -2.26
C CYS A 32 10.80 -15.57 -2.45
N GLY A 33 11.48 -16.18 -1.50
CA GLY A 33 12.93 -16.32 -1.54
C GLY A 33 13.65 -15.95 -0.25
N GLY A 34 12.91 -15.46 0.75
CA GLY A 34 13.45 -15.20 2.09
C GLY A 34 14.31 -13.96 2.23
N GLU A 35 14.48 -13.19 1.18
CA GLU A 35 15.35 -12.01 1.19
C GLU A 35 14.81 -10.89 0.30
N LEU A 36 14.79 -9.68 0.83
CA LEU A 36 14.52 -8.49 0.03
C LEU A 36 15.82 -7.94 -0.54
N ARG A 37 15.85 -7.76 -1.85
CA ARG A 37 16.99 -7.12 -2.49
C ARG A 37 16.99 -5.62 -2.21
N PRO A 38 18.18 -5.00 -1.97
CA PRO A 38 18.24 -3.57 -1.65
C PRO A 38 17.58 -2.66 -2.68
N ASN A 39 17.64 -2.99 -3.96
CA ASN A 39 17.02 -2.21 -5.02
C ASN A 39 15.48 -2.19 -4.93
N TYR A 40 14.86 -3.25 -4.42
CA TYR A 40 13.40 -3.27 -4.22
C TYR A 40 12.98 -2.30 -3.12
N VAL A 41 13.74 -2.27 -2.03
CA VAL A 41 13.52 -1.34 -0.92
C VAL A 41 13.71 0.10 -1.37
N GLU A 42 14.75 0.36 -2.13
CA GLU A 42 15.04 1.69 -2.69
C GLU A 42 13.90 2.21 -3.59
N ILE A 43 13.41 1.36 -4.47
CA ILE A 43 12.28 1.71 -5.35
C ILE A 43 11.02 2.00 -4.53
N ALA A 44 10.72 1.18 -3.53
CA ALA A 44 9.57 1.38 -2.66
C ALA A 44 9.67 2.69 -1.87
N ASP A 45 10.84 2.99 -1.32
CA ASP A 45 11.09 4.22 -0.58
C ASP A 45 10.92 5.45 -1.47
N LYS A 46 11.44 5.41 -2.69
CA LYS A 46 11.29 6.50 -3.65
C LYS A 46 9.83 6.68 -4.06
N TYR A 47 9.11 5.60 -4.25
CA TYR A 47 7.68 5.66 -4.58
C TYR A 47 6.88 6.32 -3.45
N MET A 48 7.17 5.98 -2.20
CA MET A 48 6.52 6.59 -1.04
C MET A 48 6.87 8.08 -0.90
N GLU A 49 8.10 8.46 -1.22
CA GLU A 49 8.54 9.85 -1.24
C GLU A 49 7.79 10.67 -2.31
N ASP A 50 7.64 10.11 -3.51
CA ASP A 50 6.97 10.76 -4.64
C ASP A 50 5.44 10.75 -4.52
N ASN A 51 4.88 9.87 -3.69
CA ASN A 51 3.44 9.71 -3.50
C ASN A 51 3.06 9.76 -2.02
N PRO A 52 3.01 10.96 -1.40
CA PRO A 52 2.62 11.10 0.00
C PRO A 52 1.23 10.53 0.25
N GLY A 53 1.09 9.77 1.33
CA GLY A 53 -0.15 9.08 1.68
C GLY A 53 -0.20 7.62 1.23
N VAL A 54 0.76 7.18 0.42
CA VAL A 54 0.90 5.76 0.06
C VAL A 54 1.94 5.11 0.95
N THR A 55 1.58 3.99 1.57
CA THR A 55 2.49 3.16 2.34
C THR A 55 2.74 1.86 1.59
N VAL A 56 4.01 1.58 1.28
CA VAL A 56 4.42 0.33 0.65
C VAL A 56 5.11 -0.53 1.70
N THR A 57 4.58 -1.72 1.94
CA THR A 57 5.17 -2.70 2.83
C THR A 57 5.66 -3.88 2.01
N LEU A 58 6.95 -4.19 2.11
CA LEU A 58 7.56 -5.33 1.44
C LEU A 58 7.91 -6.40 2.46
N GLU A 59 7.57 -7.63 2.13
CA GLU A 59 7.82 -8.79 2.98
C GLU A 59 8.54 -9.87 2.19
N ALA A 60 9.60 -10.45 2.77
CA ALA A 60 10.29 -11.59 2.21
C ALA A 60 9.88 -12.86 2.95
N VAL A 61 9.50 -13.88 2.22
CA VAL A 61 9.02 -15.15 2.78
C VAL A 61 9.81 -16.30 2.14
N PRO A 62 10.27 -17.28 2.92
CA PRO A 62 10.97 -18.43 2.38
C PRO A 62 10.13 -19.17 1.33
N TRP A 63 10.79 -19.74 0.32
CA TRP A 63 10.13 -20.43 -0.78
C TRP A 63 9.13 -21.51 -0.32
N GLY A 64 9.46 -22.27 0.73
CA GLY A 64 8.64 -23.36 1.20
C GLY A 64 7.29 -22.96 1.79
N THR A 65 7.12 -21.73 2.22
CA THR A 65 5.90 -21.24 2.89
C THR A 65 5.24 -20.07 2.18
N CYS A 66 5.87 -19.55 1.13
CA CYS A 66 5.44 -18.31 0.49
C CYS A 66 4.05 -18.40 -0.15
N GLN A 67 3.78 -19.48 -0.88
CA GLN A 67 2.47 -19.67 -1.52
C GLN A 67 1.34 -19.70 -0.49
N ASP A 68 1.52 -20.46 0.58
CA ASP A 68 0.53 -20.56 1.66
C ASP A 68 0.32 -19.21 2.34
N LYS A 69 1.39 -18.44 2.54
CA LYS A 69 1.31 -17.09 3.11
C LYS A 69 0.46 -16.17 2.24
N VAL A 70 0.69 -16.15 0.94
CA VAL A 70 -0.08 -15.30 0.00
C VAL A 70 -1.55 -15.70 -0.01
N ILE A 71 -1.84 -16.98 -0.06
CA ILE A 71 -3.21 -17.51 -0.02
C ILE A 71 -3.90 -17.13 1.29
N ASN A 72 -3.23 -17.31 2.42
CA ASN A 72 -3.78 -17.03 3.73
C ASN A 72 -4.06 -15.53 3.93
N LEU A 73 -3.20 -14.67 3.42
CA LEU A 73 -3.42 -13.22 3.44
C LEU A 73 -4.66 -12.84 2.63
N ALA A 74 -4.85 -13.43 1.46
CA ALA A 74 -6.02 -13.19 0.63
C ALA A 74 -7.31 -13.65 1.33
N ILE A 75 -7.30 -14.83 1.95
CA ILE A 75 -8.45 -15.36 2.70
C ILE A 75 -8.78 -14.47 3.90
N ALA A 76 -7.77 -13.94 4.58
CA ALA A 76 -7.94 -13.06 5.73
C ALA A 76 -8.44 -11.64 5.37
N GLY A 77 -8.59 -11.35 4.08
CA GLY A 77 -9.02 -10.02 3.63
C GLY A 77 -7.90 -8.99 3.58
N ASP A 78 -6.64 -9.42 3.61
CA ASP A 78 -5.46 -8.59 3.42
C ASP A 78 -4.85 -8.92 2.05
N PRO A 79 -5.37 -8.34 0.96
CA PRO A 79 -4.94 -8.69 -0.38
C PRO A 79 -3.52 -8.22 -0.64
N VAL A 80 -2.69 -9.13 -1.11
CA VAL A 80 -1.35 -8.79 -1.58
C VAL A 80 -1.48 -8.09 -2.92
N ALA A 81 -0.96 -6.87 -3.02
CA ALA A 81 -1.04 -6.06 -4.22
C ALA A 81 -0.15 -6.63 -5.33
N PHE A 82 1.00 -7.16 -4.97
CA PHE A 82 1.90 -7.84 -5.89
C PHE A 82 2.76 -8.87 -5.17
N SER A 83 3.19 -9.88 -5.90
CA SER A 83 4.05 -10.92 -5.36
C SER A 83 5.01 -11.44 -6.42
N TYR A 84 6.23 -11.73 -6.00
CA TYR A 84 7.18 -12.48 -6.80
C TYR A 84 7.13 -13.94 -6.36
N VAL A 85 6.61 -14.79 -7.21
CA VAL A 85 6.41 -16.21 -6.91
C VAL A 85 7.05 -17.10 -7.97
N GLY A 86 7.29 -18.34 -7.62
CA GLY A 86 7.76 -19.35 -8.58
C GLY A 86 6.67 -19.72 -9.57
N SER A 87 7.04 -19.96 -10.83
CA SER A 87 6.08 -20.31 -11.90
C SER A 87 5.27 -21.58 -11.58
N ARG A 88 5.81 -22.50 -10.79
CA ARG A 88 5.11 -23.73 -10.36
C ARG A 88 3.90 -23.46 -9.48
N THR A 89 3.85 -22.29 -8.83
CA THR A 89 2.78 -21.96 -7.88
C THR A 89 1.64 -21.18 -8.52
N LEU A 90 1.81 -20.69 -9.75
CA LEU A 90 0.84 -19.83 -10.42
C LEU A 90 -0.53 -20.46 -10.57
N LYS A 91 -0.58 -21.74 -10.90
CA LYS A 91 -1.86 -22.45 -11.05
C LYS A 91 -2.64 -22.49 -9.72
N GLY A 92 -1.98 -22.86 -8.63
CA GLY A 92 -2.60 -22.89 -7.31
C GLY A 92 -3.09 -21.53 -6.83
N LEU A 93 -2.35 -20.46 -7.14
CA LEU A 93 -2.77 -19.11 -6.82
C LEU A 93 -3.97 -18.64 -7.65
N ALA A 94 -4.04 -19.04 -8.91
CA ALA A 94 -5.14 -18.67 -9.79
C ALA A 94 -6.45 -19.40 -9.45
N GLU A 95 -6.40 -20.56 -8.80
CA GLU A 95 -7.55 -21.36 -8.42
C GLU A 95 -8.17 -20.93 -7.07
N ASN A 96 -7.54 -20.04 -6.31
CA ASN A 96 -7.98 -19.52 -5.02
C ASN A 96 -8.25 -18.01 -5.07
#